data_4559a1d9aba34b3c423f583ea49d80b5
#
_entry.id   4559a1d9aba34b3c423f583ea49d80b5
#
_cell.length_a   1.000
_cell.length_b   1.000
_cell.length_c   1.000
_cell.angle_alpha   90.00
_cell.angle_beta   90.00
_cell.angle_gamma   90.00
#
_symmetry.space_group_name_H-M   'P 1'
#
loop_
_entity.id
_entity.type
_entity.pdbx_description
1 polymer ?
#
loop_
_entity_poly.entity_id
_entity_poly.type
_entity_poly.pdbx_seq_one_letter_code
_entity_poly.pdbx_strand_id
1 'polypeptide(L)'
;MSGQIKVDFSSLAELQSQVNSSAQKILTEIEDIKRTVNGTQGYWTGAAQDQFGARYAQLETAQKNVQDAINQFGGLVGRANAAYGDAESKIKGMFA
;
A
#
# COMPACT_ATOMS: atom_id res chain seq x y z
N MET A 1 11.14 6.14 24.78
CA MET A 1 11.65 5.51 23.56
C MET A 1 12.88 6.28 23.10
N SER A 2 13.98 5.60 22.99
CA SER A 2 15.14 6.25 22.40
C SER A 2 14.80 6.55 20.93
N GLY A 3 15.02 7.76 20.48
CA GLY A 3 14.65 8.21 19.17
C GLY A 3 15.49 7.65 18.04
N GLN A 4 16.27 6.59 18.28
CA GLN A 4 17.12 6.03 17.22
C GLN A 4 16.56 4.70 16.73
N ILE A 5 15.96 4.74 15.57
CA ILE A 5 15.61 3.55 14.84
C ILE A 5 16.80 3.22 13.93
N LYS A 6 17.46 2.12 14.21
CA LYS A 6 18.46 1.60 13.27
C LYS A 6 17.72 1.01 12.09
N VAL A 7 17.79 1.70 10.97
CA VAL A 7 17.21 1.24 9.73
C VAL A 7 18.34 0.70 8.86
N ASP A 8 18.34 -0.61 8.63
CA ASP A 8 19.26 -1.26 7.72
C ASP A 8 18.49 -1.90 6.55
N PHE A 9 19.18 -2.54 5.61
CA PHE A 9 18.53 -3.17 4.45
C PHE A 9 17.53 -4.25 4.86
N SER A 10 17.88 -5.03 5.87
CA SER A 10 17.01 -6.09 6.39
C SER A 10 15.71 -5.52 6.95
N SER A 11 15.83 -4.48 7.77
CA SER A 11 14.68 -3.80 8.38
C SER A 11 13.78 -3.17 7.33
N LEU A 12 14.35 -2.54 6.30
CA LEU A 12 13.57 -1.93 5.23
C LEU A 12 12.85 -2.98 4.40
N ALA A 13 13.52 -4.08 4.06
CA ALA A 13 12.91 -5.17 3.31
C ALA A 13 11.76 -5.81 4.10
N GLU A 14 11.94 -6.02 5.40
CA GLU A 14 10.91 -6.56 6.28
C GLU A 14 9.73 -5.61 6.39
N LEU A 15 9.98 -4.32 6.56
CA LEU A 15 8.93 -3.31 6.62
C LEU A 15 8.11 -3.30 5.33
N GLN A 16 8.77 -3.32 4.18
CA GLN A 16 8.09 -3.37 2.89
C GLN A 16 7.23 -4.61 2.74
N SER A 17 7.74 -5.77 3.16
CA SER A 17 7.01 -7.02 3.14
C SER A 17 5.75 -6.97 4.00
N GLN A 18 5.87 -6.42 5.22
CA GLN A 18 4.74 -6.25 6.13
C GLN A 18 3.69 -5.30 5.56
N VAL A 19 4.13 -4.18 4.99
CA VAL A 19 3.23 -3.21 4.36
C VAL A 19 2.51 -3.85 3.17
N ASN A 20 3.22 -4.57 2.33
CA ASN A 20 2.62 -5.26 1.19
C ASN A 20 1.60 -6.30 1.63
N SER A 21 1.89 -7.09 2.66
CA SER A 21 0.96 -8.09 3.19
C SER A 21 -0.30 -7.45 3.74
N SER A 22 -0.16 -6.40 4.54
CA SER A 22 -1.30 -5.67 5.10
C SER A 22 -2.14 -5.04 4.01
N ALA A 23 -1.50 -4.45 3.01
CA ALA A 23 -2.19 -3.83 1.88
C ALA A 23 -2.94 -4.86 1.03
N GLN A 24 -2.36 -6.05 0.82
CA GLN A 24 -3.04 -7.11 0.10
C GLN A 24 -4.30 -7.59 0.85
N LYS A 25 -4.25 -7.65 2.17
CA LYS A 25 -5.43 -7.95 2.98
C LYS A 25 -6.52 -6.90 2.80
N ILE A 26 -6.16 -5.62 2.81
CA ILE A 26 -7.10 -4.53 2.59
C ILE A 26 -7.73 -4.64 1.20
N LEU A 27 -6.93 -4.88 0.17
CA LEU A 27 -7.42 -5.03 -1.20
C LEU A 27 -8.38 -6.21 -1.32
N THR A 28 -8.07 -7.34 -0.69
CA THR A 28 -8.93 -8.51 -0.67
C THR A 28 -10.25 -8.20 0.03
N GLU A 29 -10.20 -7.49 1.16
CA GLU A 29 -11.41 -7.08 1.89
C GLU A 29 -12.28 -6.14 1.07
N ILE A 30 -11.69 -5.20 0.33
CA ILE A 30 -12.42 -4.31 -0.57
C ILE A 30 -13.11 -5.12 -1.68
N GLU A 31 -12.41 -6.09 -2.27
CA GLU A 31 -13.00 -6.97 -3.28
C GLU A 31 -14.18 -7.76 -2.73
N ASP A 32 -14.08 -8.27 -1.50
CA ASP A 32 -15.16 -8.98 -0.84
C ASP A 32 -16.37 -8.09 -0.59
N ILE A 33 -16.13 -6.85 -0.15
CA ILE A 33 -17.17 -5.84 0.03
C ILE A 33 -17.86 -5.56 -1.31
N LYS A 34 -17.07 -5.36 -2.37
CA LYS A 34 -17.59 -5.10 -3.72
C LYS A 34 -18.51 -6.24 -4.20
N ARG A 35 -18.09 -7.48 -3.99
CA ARG A 35 -18.90 -8.65 -4.36
C ARG A 35 -20.20 -8.71 -3.58
N THR A 36 -20.12 -8.49 -2.27
CA THR A 36 -21.30 -8.48 -1.41
C THR A 36 -22.28 -7.39 -1.83
N VAL A 37 -21.75 -6.18 -2.08
CA VAL A 37 -22.54 -5.02 -2.48
C VAL A 37 -23.16 -5.27 -3.86
N ASN A 38 -22.41 -5.82 -4.81
CA ASN A 38 -22.92 -6.17 -6.14
C ASN A 38 -24.04 -7.21 -6.08
N GLY A 39 -23.97 -8.13 -5.12
CA GLY A 39 -25.02 -9.12 -4.93
C GLY A 39 -26.36 -8.52 -4.55
N THR A 40 -26.37 -7.28 -4.05
CA THR A 40 -27.61 -6.59 -3.67
C THR A 40 -28.15 -5.67 -4.76
N GLN A 41 -27.47 -5.58 -5.92
CA GLN A 41 -27.78 -4.60 -6.96
C GLN A 41 -29.24 -4.69 -7.44
N GLY A 42 -29.79 -5.88 -7.52
CA GLY A 42 -31.17 -6.07 -7.96
C GLY A 42 -32.24 -5.54 -6.99
N TYR A 43 -31.86 -5.21 -5.77
CA TYR A 43 -32.80 -4.69 -4.76
C TYR A 43 -32.88 -3.16 -4.76
N TRP A 44 -32.04 -2.50 -5.53
CA TRP A 44 -31.93 -1.05 -5.52
C TRP A 44 -32.67 -0.45 -6.72
N THR A 45 -33.47 0.58 -6.49
CA THR A 45 -34.24 1.25 -7.53
C THR A 45 -34.20 2.76 -7.32
N GLY A 46 -34.41 3.51 -8.42
CA GLY A 46 -34.55 4.96 -8.39
C GLY A 46 -33.35 5.66 -7.77
N ALA A 47 -33.62 6.62 -6.87
CA ALA A 47 -32.57 7.41 -6.21
C ALA A 47 -31.61 6.55 -5.38
N ALA A 48 -32.09 5.43 -4.82
CA ALA A 48 -31.25 4.51 -4.10
C ALA A 48 -30.23 3.83 -5.01
N GLN A 49 -30.61 3.53 -6.25
CA GLN A 49 -29.68 2.95 -7.23
C GLN A 49 -28.58 3.95 -7.60
N ASP A 50 -28.91 5.22 -7.73
CA ASP A 50 -27.91 6.27 -8.00
C ASP A 50 -26.91 6.37 -6.84
N GLN A 51 -27.40 6.32 -5.60
CA GLN A 51 -26.56 6.31 -4.41
C GLN A 51 -25.68 5.06 -4.36
N PHE A 52 -26.22 3.91 -4.74
CA PHE A 52 -25.45 2.67 -4.84
C PHE A 52 -24.25 2.84 -5.77
N GLY A 53 -24.48 3.37 -6.98
CA GLY A 53 -23.41 3.59 -7.95
C GLY A 53 -22.33 4.51 -7.41
N ALA A 54 -22.73 5.61 -6.75
CA ALA A 54 -21.79 6.56 -6.16
C ALA A 54 -20.94 5.91 -5.06
N ARG A 55 -21.55 5.10 -4.20
CA ARG A 55 -20.83 4.40 -3.12
C ARG A 55 -19.92 3.31 -3.66
N TYR A 56 -20.37 2.60 -4.69
CA TYR A 56 -19.53 1.59 -5.34
C TYR A 56 -18.28 2.24 -5.95
N ALA A 57 -18.43 3.38 -6.60
CA ALA A 57 -17.31 4.14 -7.15
C ALA A 57 -16.32 4.57 -6.05
N GLN A 58 -16.79 4.88 -4.85
CA GLN A 58 -15.93 5.18 -3.71
C GLN A 58 -15.08 3.98 -3.30
N LEU A 59 -15.64 2.77 -3.34
CA LEU A 59 -14.87 1.55 -3.07
C LEU A 59 -13.76 1.35 -4.11
N GLU A 60 -14.06 1.59 -5.36
CA GLU A 60 -13.07 1.50 -6.43
C GLU A 60 -11.95 2.53 -6.26
N THR A 61 -12.31 3.75 -5.88
CA THR A 61 -11.34 4.81 -5.59
C THR A 61 -10.46 4.43 -4.41
N ALA A 62 -11.05 3.87 -3.34
CA ALA A 62 -10.28 3.42 -2.18
C ALA A 62 -9.29 2.32 -2.57
N GLN A 63 -9.72 1.38 -3.40
CA GLN A 63 -8.87 0.30 -3.90
C GLN A 63 -7.67 0.86 -4.67
N LYS A 64 -7.91 1.81 -5.55
CA LYS A 64 -6.86 2.48 -6.32
C LYS A 64 -5.90 3.24 -5.40
N ASN A 65 -6.43 3.95 -4.41
CA ASN A 65 -5.61 4.71 -3.46
C ASN A 65 -4.69 3.81 -2.66
N VAL A 66 -5.17 2.65 -2.22
CA VAL A 66 -4.34 1.67 -1.53
C VAL A 66 -3.23 1.16 -2.45
N GLN A 67 -3.56 0.83 -3.70
CA GLN A 67 -2.58 0.37 -4.67
C GLN A 67 -1.52 1.44 -4.95
N ASP A 68 -1.92 2.68 -5.12
CA ASP A 68 -1.00 3.81 -5.34
C ASP A 68 -0.09 4.01 -4.13
N ALA A 69 -0.64 3.91 -2.91
CA ALA A 69 0.15 4.04 -1.68
C ALA A 69 1.21 2.95 -1.56
N ILE A 70 0.86 1.70 -1.91
CA ILE A 70 1.81 0.59 -1.91
C ILE A 70 2.96 0.88 -2.89
N ASN A 71 2.61 1.34 -4.09
CA ASN A 71 3.61 1.62 -5.12
C ASN A 71 4.54 2.75 -4.70
N GLN A 72 3.99 3.82 -4.10
CA GLN A 72 4.77 4.94 -3.61
C GLN A 72 5.67 4.53 -2.45
N PHE A 73 5.17 3.71 -1.54
CA PHE A 73 5.95 3.21 -0.42
C PHE A 73 7.10 2.33 -0.90
N GLY A 74 6.83 1.43 -1.85
CA GLY A 74 7.86 0.60 -2.46
C GLY A 74 8.95 1.43 -3.13
N GLY A 75 8.57 2.51 -3.80
CA GLY A 75 9.53 3.45 -4.39
C GLY A 75 10.41 4.14 -3.36
N LEU A 76 9.80 4.53 -2.21
CA LEU A 76 10.56 5.12 -1.10
C LEU A 76 11.59 4.15 -0.53
N VAL A 77 11.19 2.90 -0.30
CA VAL A 77 12.09 1.87 0.22
C VAL A 77 13.21 1.61 -0.79
N GLY A 78 12.90 1.55 -2.07
CA GLY A 78 13.92 1.38 -3.12
C GLY A 78 14.94 2.51 -3.13
N ARG A 79 14.49 3.76 -2.99
CA ARG A 79 15.39 4.92 -2.91
C ARG A 79 16.23 4.89 -1.64
N ALA A 80 15.65 4.52 -0.51
CA ALA A 80 16.39 4.39 0.74
C ALA A 80 17.48 3.33 0.64
N ASN A 81 17.16 2.16 0.06
CA ASN A 81 18.13 1.10 -0.14
C ASN A 81 19.28 1.54 -1.07
N ALA A 82 18.97 2.26 -2.14
CA ALA A 82 19.97 2.80 -3.05
C ALA A 82 20.89 3.79 -2.33
N ALA A 83 20.32 4.68 -1.51
CA ALA A 83 21.10 5.64 -0.73
C ALA A 83 22.03 4.96 0.27
N TYR A 84 21.56 3.91 0.94
CA TYR A 84 22.40 3.12 1.86
C TYR A 84 23.52 2.41 1.09
N GLY A 85 23.23 1.82 -0.06
CA GLY A 85 24.21 1.17 -0.88
C GLY A 85 25.31 2.13 -1.35
N ASP A 86 24.94 3.32 -1.77
CA ASP A 86 25.88 4.37 -2.17
C ASP A 86 26.74 4.81 -1.00
N ALA A 87 26.14 5.00 0.18
CA ALA A 87 26.88 5.38 1.38
C ALA A 87 27.89 4.30 1.77
N GLU A 88 27.51 3.02 1.74
CA GLU A 88 28.41 1.91 2.01
C GLU A 88 29.58 1.86 1.03
N SER A 89 29.30 2.04 -0.25
CA SER A 89 30.34 2.06 -1.29
C SER A 89 31.33 3.19 -1.07
N LYS A 90 30.86 4.38 -0.69
CA LYS A 90 31.73 5.51 -0.37
C LYS A 90 32.59 5.22 0.85
N ILE A 91 32.02 4.64 1.88
CA ILE A 91 32.76 4.27 3.11
C ILE A 91 33.84 3.26 2.77
N LYS A 92 33.53 2.23 2.02
CA LYS A 92 34.50 1.21 1.58
C LYS A 92 35.64 1.83 0.76
N GLY A 93 35.29 2.76 -0.13
CA GLY A 93 36.28 3.47 -0.92
C GLY A 93 37.22 4.33 -0.09
N MET A 94 36.75 4.84 1.05
CA MET A 94 37.59 5.66 1.94
C MET A 94 38.58 4.82 2.73
N PHE A 95 38.31 3.56 2.93
CA PHE A 95 39.15 2.65 3.75
C PHE A 95 39.85 1.58 2.92
N ALA A 96 39.69 1.60 1.63
CA ALA A 96 40.32 0.59 0.76
C ALA A 96 41.82 0.87 0.52
#